data_28177f581e8daed72ac84ee64d7a4692
#
_entry.id   28177f581e8daed72ac84ee64d7a4692
#
_cell.length_a   1.000
_cell.length_b   1.000
_cell.length_c   1.000
_cell.angle_alpha   90.00
_cell.angle_beta   90.00
_cell.angle_gamma   90.00
#
_symmetry.space_group_name_H-M   'P 1'
#
loop_
_entity.id
_entity.type
_entity.pdbx_description
1 polymer ?
#
loop_
_entity_poly.entity_id
_entity_poly.type
_entity_poly.pdbx_seq_one_letter_code
_entity_poly.pdbx_strand_id
1 'polypeptide(L)'
;LANNLGNLLSRVATAVGKKCDGVGPRPRPDSPLAAAAIEALEETTARWGDVQPSRALEATWQLIRATNAYLENNEPWKAEPGPLVDAVMGDALEALRIVAILASPAVPTTAQAVWERIGLDGLVADQRLPHAAAWGGYPGGVAVTKGEPLFPRRQV
;
A
#
# COMPACT_ATOMS: atom_id res chain seq x y z
N LEU A 1 -12.19 -5.08 7.81
CA LEU A 1 -11.25 -5.18 6.68
C LEU A 1 -11.06 -3.84 5.98
N ALA A 2 -12.15 -3.20 5.61
CA ALA A 2 -12.11 -1.87 4.99
C ALA A 2 -11.40 -0.85 5.88
N ASN A 3 -11.63 -0.90 7.19
CA ASN A 3 -10.99 -0.02 8.16
C ASN A 3 -9.47 -0.19 8.20
N ASN A 4 -8.97 -1.41 8.01
CA ASN A 4 -7.53 -1.68 8.04
C ASN A 4 -6.80 -0.97 6.89
N LEU A 5 -7.36 -0.98 5.70
CA LEU A 5 -6.78 -0.27 4.54
C LEU A 5 -6.84 1.24 4.75
N GLY A 6 -7.98 1.76 5.16
CA GLY A 6 -8.16 3.19 5.43
C GLY A 6 -7.21 3.69 6.51
N ASN A 7 -7.09 2.95 7.61
CA ASN A 7 -6.19 3.29 8.70
C ASN A 7 -4.73 3.23 8.27
N LEU A 8 -4.35 2.21 7.50
CA LEU A 8 -3.00 2.07 6.98
C LEU A 8 -2.63 3.26 6.08
N LEU A 9 -3.48 3.61 5.12
CA LEU A 9 -3.23 4.74 4.25
C LEU A 9 -3.10 6.05 5.03
N SER A 10 -4.00 6.27 6.00
CA SER A 10 -3.99 7.47 6.84
C SER A 10 -2.69 7.57 7.67
N ARG A 11 -2.27 6.46 8.26
CA ARG A 11 -1.04 6.41 9.07
C ARG A 11 0.20 6.69 8.21
N VAL A 12 0.27 6.06 7.04
CA VAL A 12 1.40 6.26 6.11
C VAL A 12 1.43 7.70 5.62
N ALA A 13 0.31 8.23 5.15
CA ALA A 13 0.24 9.60 4.65
C ALA A 13 0.60 10.64 5.73
N THR A 14 0.13 10.43 6.95
CA THR A 14 0.44 11.32 8.08
C THR A 14 1.95 11.28 8.41
N ALA A 15 2.53 10.08 8.46
CA ALA A 15 3.96 9.92 8.77
C ALA A 15 4.84 10.50 7.65
N VAL A 16 4.49 10.30 6.39
CA VAL A 16 5.19 10.89 5.26
C VAL A 16 5.13 12.42 5.32
N GLY A 17 3.97 12.97 5.65
CA GLY A 17 3.80 14.42 5.82
C GLY A 17 4.70 15.00 6.91
N LYS A 18 4.83 14.30 8.02
CA LYS A 18 5.61 14.78 9.18
C LYS A 18 7.11 14.49 9.08
N LYS A 19 7.49 13.37 8.49
CA LYS A 19 8.87 12.86 8.53
C LYS A 19 9.59 12.94 7.19
N CYS A 20 8.86 13.06 6.08
CA CYS A 20 9.40 13.03 4.73
C CYS A 20 8.98 14.26 3.90
N ASP A 21 8.54 15.33 4.56
CA ASP A 21 8.10 16.59 3.93
C ASP A 21 6.97 16.40 2.90
N GLY A 22 6.13 15.38 3.10
CA GLY A 22 5.02 15.09 2.19
C GLY A 22 5.41 14.42 0.88
N VAL A 23 6.67 14.04 0.73
CA VAL A 23 7.19 13.39 -0.49
C VAL A 23 7.50 11.93 -0.19
N GLY A 24 6.94 11.02 -0.99
CA GLY A 24 7.12 9.58 -0.79
C GLY A 24 8.54 9.11 -1.11
N PRO A 25 9.22 8.45 -0.15
CA PRO A 25 10.53 7.86 -0.43
C PRO A 25 10.45 6.60 -1.30
N ARG A 26 11.57 6.23 -1.91
CA ARG A 26 11.67 4.95 -2.62
C ARG A 26 11.70 3.76 -1.68
N PRO A 27 11.09 2.63 -2.08
CA PRO A 27 11.24 1.38 -1.34
C PRO A 27 12.65 0.82 -1.46
N ARG A 28 13.05 0.03 -0.46
CA ARG A 28 14.31 -0.72 -0.52
C ARG A 28 14.10 -2.03 -1.29
N PRO A 29 15.07 -2.43 -2.14
CA PRO A 29 14.98 -3.71 -2.84
C PRO A 29 14.96 -4.92 -1.90
N ASP A 30 15.62 -4.81 -0.76
CA ASP A 30 15.78 -5.86 0.23
C ASP A 30 14.87 -5.71 1.45
N SER A 31 13.76 -4.98 1.29
CA SER A 31 12.80 -4.76 2.37
C SER A 31 12.24 -6.07 2.91
N PRO A 32 12.04 -6.16 4.25
CA PRO A 32 11.31 -7.29 4.83
C PRO A 32 9.88 -7.45 4.27
N LEU A 33 9.26 -6.37 3.79
CA LEU A 33 7.93 -6.42 3.18
C LEU A 33 7.94 -7.05 1.77
N ALA A 34 9.10 -7.11 1.10
CA ALA A 34 9.18 -7.65 -0.26
C ALA A 34 8.70 -9.11 -0.32
N ALA A 35 9.10 -9.94 0.64
CA ALA A 35 8.66 -11.35 0.69
C ALA A 35 7.14 -11.46 0.88
N ALA A 36 6.56 -10.66 1.78
CA ALA A 36 5.10 -10.64 2.00
C ALA A 36 4.36 -10.18 0.74
N ALA A 37 4.90 -9.21 0.01
CA ALA A 37 4.32 -8.71 -1.24
C ALA A 37 4.36 -9.76 -2.35
N ILE A 38 5.46 -10.48 -2.49
CA ILE A 38 5.60 -11.58 -3.46
C ILE A 38 4.58 -12.68 -3.16
N GLU A 39 4.49 -13.09 -1.90
CA GLU A 39 3.51 -14.10 -1.47
C GLU A 39 2.07 -13.67 -1.76
N ALA A 40 1.73 -12.42 -1.45
CA ALA A 40 0.40 -11.88 -1.72
C ALA A 40 0.09 -11.87 -3.23
N LEU A 41 1.05 -11.50 -4.06
CA LEU A 41 0.89 -11.51 -5.52
C LEU A 41 0.64 -12.92 -6.04
N GLU A 42 1.45 -13.88 -5.63
CA GLU A 42 1.33 -15.27 -6.06
C GLU A 42 0.00 -15.87 -5.64
N GLU A 43 -0.38 -15.70 -4.38
CA GLU A 43 -1.63 -16.23 -3.84
C GLU A 43 -2.86 -15.56 -4.49
N THR A 44 -2.83 -14.23 -4.62
CA THR A 44 -3.93 -13.49 -5.26
C THR A 44 -4.12 -13.94 -6.71
N THR A 45 -3.04 -14.07 -7.46
CA THR A 45 -3.09 -14.52 -8.86
C THR A 45 -3.64 -15.94 -8.97
N ALA A 46 -3.18 -16.85 -8.12
CA ALA A 46 -3.66 -18.23 -8.09
C ALA A 46 -5.15 -18.31 -7.75
N ARG A 47 -5.61 -17.54 -6.76
CA ARG A 47 -7.01 -17.58 -6.33
C ARG A 47 -7.96 -16.97 -7.36
N TRP A 48 -7.56 -15.93 -8.06
CA TRP A 48 -8.34 -15.43 -9.20
C TRP A 48 -8.40 -16.46 -10.34
N GLY A 49 -7.29 -17.13 -10.63
CA GLY A 49 -7.24 -18.20 -11.64
C GLY A 49 -8.18 -19.37 -11.30
N ASP A 50 -8.32 -19.69 -10.01
CA ASP A 50 -9.22 -20.73 -9.50
C ASP A 50 -10.67 -20.25 -9.30
N VAL A 51 -10.98 -19.02 -9.68
CA VAL A 51 -12.29 -18.37 -9.45
C VAL A 51 -12.67 -18.37 -7.94
N GLN A 52 -11.73 -17.95 -7.11
CA GLN A 52 -11.92 -17.84 -5.66
C GLN A 52 -11.69 -16.39 -5.19
N PRO A 53 -12.62 -15.47 -5.52
CA PRO A 53 -12.40 -14.03 -5.26
C PRO A 53 -12.25 -13.69 -3.78
N SER A 54 -12.98 -14.38 -2.89
CA SER A 54 -12.86 -14.14 -1.44
C SER A 54 -11.46 -14.49 -0.91
N ARG A 55 -10.86 -15.57 -1.40
CA ARG A 55 -9.51 -15.98 -1.03
C ARG A 55 -8.44 -15.08 -1.64
N ALA A 56 -8.67 -14.62 -2.88
CA ALA A 56 -7.80 -13.63 -3.49
C ALA A 56 -7.76 -12.34 -2.67
N LEU A 57 -8.93 -11.88 -2.24
CA LEU A 57 -9.04 -10.68 -1.41
C LEU A 57 -8.39 -10.87 -0.04
N GLU A 58 -8.55 -12.04 0.56
CA GLU A 58 -7.89 -12.38 1.83
C GLU A 58 -6.36 -12.33 1.70
N ALA A 59 -5.79 -12.82 0.61
CA ALA A 59 -4.35 -12.74 0.36
C ALA A 59 -3.89 -11.28 0.30
N THR A 60 -4.65 -10.41 -0.35
CA THR A 60 -4.38 -8.97 -0.40
C THR A 60 -4.41 -8.36 1.01
N TRP A 61 -5.41 -8.73 1.81
CA TRP A 61 -5.54 -8.26 3.20
C TRP A 61 -4.41 -8.77 4.10
N GLN A 62 -3.82 -9.93 3.82
CA GLN A 62 -2.62 -10.40 4.53
C GLN A 62 -1.45 -9.42 4.33
N LEU A 63 -1.29 -8.87 3.12
CA LEU A 63 -0.26 -7.86 2.87
C LEU A 63 -0.54 -6.57 3.64
N ILE A 64 -1.79 -6.15 3.75
CA ILE A 64 -2.17 -5.00 4.58
C ILE A 64 -1.77 -5.24 6.04
N ARG A 65 -2.08 -6.42 6.59
CA ARG A 65 -1.73 -6.78 7.96
C ARG A 65 -0.22 -6.82 8.17
N ALA A 66 0.51 -7.39 7.22
CA ALA A 66 1.98 -7.42 7.28
C ALA A 66 2.58 -6.02 7.28
N THR A 67 2.01 -5.11 6.48
CA THR A 67 2.46 -3.71 6.42
C THR A 67 2.17 -2.98 7.73
N ASN A 68 1.00 -3.19 8.32
CA ASN A 68 0.68 -2.63 9.64
C ASN A 68 1.64 -3.14 10.72
N ALA A 69 1.93 -4.43 10.74
CA ALA A 69 2.89 -5.01 11.69
C ALA A 69 4.30 -4.45 11.49
N TYR A 70 4.71 -4.26 10.24
CA TYR A 70 5.99 -3.65 9.89
C TYR A 70 6.10 -2.23 10.46
N LEU A 71 5.06 -1.42 10.32
CA LEU A 71 5.02 -0.07 10.87
C LEU A 71 5.04 -0.08 12.41
N GLU A 72 4.26 -0.98 13.03
CA GLU A 72 4.27 -1.14 14.50
C GLU A 72 5.65 -1.49 15.04
N ASN A 73 6.37 -2.38 14.35
CA ASN A 73 7.68 -2.83 14.77
C ASN A 73 8.76 -1.75 14.59
N ASN A 74 8.62 -0.88 13.60
CA ASN A 74 9.62 0.15 13.30
C ASN A 74 9.31 1.52 13.91
N GLU A 75 8.08 1.78 14.30
CA GLU A 75 7.62 3.00 14.95
C GLU A 75 8.17 4.29 14.32
N PRO A 76 7.97 4.52 13.01
CA PRO A 76 8.58 5.67 12.33
C PRO A 76 8.10 7.03 12.86
N TRP A 77 6.92 7.06 13.48
CA TRP A 77 6.38 8.26 14.11
C TRP A 77 7.16 8.72 15.35
N LYS A 78 7.92 7.82 15.98
CA LYS A 78 8.77 8.13 17.15
C LYS A 78 10.21 8.46 16.76
N ALA A 79 10.62 8.13 15.55
CA ALA A 79 11.99 8.31 15.09
C ALA A 79 12.21 9.71 14.52
N GLU A 80 13.44 10.20 14.60
CA GLU A 80 13.82 11.44 13.94
C GLU A 80 13.83 11.26 12.42
N PRO A 81 13.46 12.32 11.64
CA PRO A 81 13.57 12.27 10.20
C PRO A 81 14.97 11.87 9.74
N GLY A 82 15.06 11.00 8.74
CA GLY A 82 16.34 10.54 8.23
C GLY A 82 16.20 9.28 7.37
N PRO A 83 17.33 8.69 6.95
CA PRO A 83 17.34 7.56 5.99
C PRO A 83 16.58 6.33 6.48
N LEU A 84 16.59 6.05 7.79
CA LEU A 84 15.87 4.89 8.33
C LEU A 84 14.36 5.06 8.23
N VAL A 85 13.86 6.25 8.55
CA VAL A 85 12.43 6.57 8.43
C VAL A 85 12.03 6.57 6.96
N ASP A 86 12.83 7.17 6.10
CA ASP A 86 12.57 7.20 4.65
C ASP A 86 12.46 5.78 4.09
N ALA A 87 13.35 4.89 4.50
CA ALA A 87 13.31 3.48 4.08
C ALA A 87 12.02 2.79 4.50
N VAL A 88 11.60 2.97 5.75
CA VAL A 88 10.35 2.36 6.27
C VAL A 88 9.14 2.92 5.53
N MET A 89 9.08 4.23 5.33
CA MET A 89 7.95 4.86 4.64
C MET A 89 7.90 4.46 3.15
N GLY A 90 9.06 4.40 2.48
CA GLY A 90 9.13 3.93 1.10
C GLY A 90 8.65 2.49 0.94
N ASP A 91 9.03 1.62 1.86
CA ASP A 91 8.59 0.22 1.88
C ASP A 91 7.07 0.14 2.07
N ALA A 92 6.51 0.92 2.99
CA ALA A 92 5.06 0.95 3.23
C ALA A 92 4.28 1.49 2.02
N LEU A 93 4.80 2.52 1.35
CA LEU A 93 4.19 3.07 0.13
C LEU A 93 4.19 2.05 -1.01
N GLU A 94 5.28 1.30 -1.16
CA GLU A 94 5.33 0.23 -2.15
C GLU A 94 4.30 -0.86 -1.85
N ALA A 95 4.16 -1.26 -0.60
CA ALA A 95 3.14 -2.22 -0.20
C ALA A 95 1.73 -1.70 -0.54
N LEU A 96 1.45 -0.41 -0.29
CA LEU A 96 0.17 0.21 -0.65
C LEU A 96 -0.06 0.23 -2.17
N ARG A 97 0.98 0.47 -2.95
CA ARG A 97 0.90 0.39 -4.42
C ARG A 97 0.46 -0.99 -4.87
N ILE A 98 1.09 -2.02 -4.34
CA ILE A 98 0.78 -3.42 -4.67
C ILE A 98 -0.63 -3.78 -4.20
N VAL A 99 -1.01 -3.40 -2.98
CA VAL A 99 -2.37 -3.59 -2.46
C VAL A 99 -3.41 -2.97 -3.40
N ALA A 100 -3.18 -1.75 -3.87
CA ALA A 100 -4.11 -1.08 -4.80
C ALA A 100 -4.28 -1.89 -6.10
N ILE A 101 -3.18 -2.39 -6.66
CA ILE A 101 -3.24 -3.22 -7.88
C ILE A 101 -4.02 -4.51 -7.63
N LEU A 102 -3.69 -5.23 -6.55
CA LEU A 102 -4.30 -6.53 -6.26
C LEU A 102 -5.77 -6.41 -5.85
N ALA A 103 -6.17 -5.32 -5.19
CA ALA A 103 -7.54 -5.09 -4.75
C ALA A 103 -8.43 -4.51 -5.85
N SER A 104 -7.85 -3.94 -6.90
CA SER A 104 -8.58 -3.22 -7.95
C SER A 104 -9.74 -4.00 -8.56
N PRO A 105 -9.62 -5.31 -8.87
CA PRO A 105 -10.75 -6.05 -9.44
C PRO A 105 -11.98 -6.12 -8.53
N ALA A 106 -11.77 -6.13 -7.22
CA ALA A 106 -12.85 -6.24 -6.23
C ALA A 106 -13.39 -4.88 -5.77
N VAL A 107 -12.50 -3.88 -5.60
CA VAL A 107 -12.85 -2.55 -5.07
C VAL A 107 -12.18 -1.45 -5.90
N PRO A 108 -12.57 -1.29 -7.16
CA PRO A 108 -11.84 -0.42 -8.10
C PRO A 108 -11.82 1.05 -7.68
N THR A 109 -12.90 1.58 -7.14
CA THR A 109 -12.95 2.98 -6.71
C THR A 109 -12.03 3.26 -5.54
N THR A 110 -12.04 2.37 -4.55
CA THR A 110 -11.15 2.45 -3.38
C THR A 110 -9.69 2.30 -3.79
N ALA A 111 -9.40 1.33 -4.67
CA ALA A 111 -8.05 1.08 -5.18
C ALA A 111 -7.51 2.31 -5.92
N GLN A 112 -8.33 2.95 -6.76
CA GLN A 112 -7.95 4.16 -7.46
C GLN A 112 -7.68 5.32 -6.50
N ALA A 113 -8.47 5.45 -5.44
CA ALA A 113 -8.26 6.48 -4.42
C ALA A 113 -6.90 6.28 -3.70
N VAL A 114 -6.56 5.04 -3.34
CA VAL A 114 -5.25 4.73 -2.76
C VAL A 114 -4.12 5.09 -3.72
N TRP A 115 -4.26 4.68 -4.98
CA TRP A 115 -3.29 4.94 -6.05
C TRP A 115 -2.96 6.43 -6.18
N GLU A 116 -3.99 7.26 -6.26
CA GLU A 116 -3.84 8.71 -6.38
C GLU A 116 -3.23 9.34 -5.14
N ARG A 117 -3.64 8.91 -3.95
CA ARG A 117 -3.17 9.50 -2.69
C ARG A 117 -1.70 9.19 -2.40
N ILE A 118 -1.19 8.07 -2.87
CA ILE A 118 0.26 7.79 -2.77
C ILE A 118 1.07 8.47 -3.88
N GLY A 119 0.42 9.27 -4.73
CA GLY A 119 1.08 10.14 -5.69
C GLY A 119 1.26 9.55 -7.08
N LEU A 120 0.56 8.47 -7.41
CA LEU A 120 0.72 7.80 -8.70
C LEU A 120 -0.29 8.32 -9.73
N ASP A 121 0.19 8.48 -10.96
CA ASP A 121 -0.61 8.94 -12.09
C ASP A 121 -1.30 7.77 -12.80
N GLY A 122 -2.30 8.11 -13.61
CA GLY A 122 -3.00 7.13 -14.43
C GLY A 122 -4.00 6.29 -13.66
N LEU A 123 -4.40 5.18 -14.24
CA LEU A 123 -5.42 4.30 -13.69
C LEU A 123 -4.80 3.02 -13.13
N VAL A 124 -5.17 2.70 -11.89
CA VAL A 124 -4.77 1.43 -11.26
C VAL A 124 -5.28 0.23 -12.08
N ALA A 125 -6.44 0.37 -12.72
CA ALA A 125 -7.03 -0.67 -13.55
C ALA A 125 -6.21 -0.99 -14.81
N ASP A 126 -5.33 -0.11 -15.25
CA ASP A 126 -4.44 -0.32 -16.40
C ASP A 126 -3.19 -1.15 -16.06
N GLN A 127 -2.96 -1.43 -14.79
CA GLN A 127 -1.82 -2.20 -14.34
C GLN A 127 -2.02 -3.69 -14.63
N ARG A 128 -1.04 -4.33 -15.26
CA ARG A 128 -1.15 -5.73 -15.70
C ARG A 128 -0.30 -6.66 -14.83
N LEU A 129 -0.94 -7.67 -14.27
CA LEU A 129 -0.27 -8.72 -13.50
C LEU A 129 0.49 -9.67 -14.44
N PRO A 130 1.59 -10.29 -13.99
CA PRO A 130 2.19 -10.09 -12.65
C PRO A 130 3.17 -8.92 -12.57
N HIS A 131 3.64 -8.39 -13.68
CA HIS A 131 4.76 -7.44 -13.74
C HIS A 131 4.49 -6.13 -13.02
N ALA A 132 3.27 -5.59 -13.15
CA ALA A 132 2.92 -4.33 -12.52
C ALA A 132 2.98 -4.37 -10.99
N ALA A 133 2.80 -5.54 -10.39
CA ALA A 133 2.83 -5.73 -8.93
C ALA A 133 4.16 -6.29 -8.42
N ALA A 134 5.20 -6.30 -9.23
CA ALA A 134 6.53 -6.67 -8.79
C ALA A 134 7.07 -5.64 -7.79
N TRP A 135 7.77 -6.12 -6.76
CA TRP A 135 8.35 -5.23 -5.75
C TRP A 135 9.34 -4.25 -6.37
N GLY A 136 9.24 -2.99 -5.98
CA GLY A 136 10.16 -1.93 -6.40
C GLY A 136 9.60 -0.96 -7.43
N GLY A 137 8.31 -1.05 -7.75
CA GLY A 137 7.69 -0.17 -8.74
C GLY A 137 7.33 1.23 -8.29
N TYR A 138 7.33 1.50 -6.98
CA TYR A 138 7.02 2.84 -6.47
C TYR A 138 8.19 3.79 -6.79
N PRO A 139 7.93 4.88 -7.54
CA PRO A 139 9.04 5.69 -8.05
C PRO A 139 9.74 6.55 -7.00
N GLY A 140 9.05 6.91 -5.92
CA GLY A 140 9.54 7.91 -5.00
C GLY A 140 9.53 9.31 -5.59
N GLY A 141 9.78 10.31 -4.77
CA GLY A 141 9.84 11.70 -5.22
C GLY A 141 8.49 12.30 -5.61
N VAL A 142 7.39 11.66 -5.26
CA VAL A 142 6.02 12.11 -5.57
C VAL A 142 5.29 12.52 -4.31
N ALA A 143 4.37 13.48 -4.43
CA ALA A 143 3.59 13.99 -3.31
C ALA A 143 2.60 12.94 -2.82
N VAL A 144 2.55 12.74 -1.51
CA VAL A 144 1.60 11.86 -0.83
C VAL A 144 0.57 12.72 -0.11
N THR A 145 -0.72 12.45 -0.32
CA THR A 145 -1.81 13.20 0.29
C THR A 145 -2.68 12.31 1.16
N LYS A 146 -3.11 12.82 2.31
CA LYS A 146 -3.99 12.08 3.20
C LYS A 146 -5.41 11.98 2.64
N GLY A 147 -5.95 13.07 2.12
CA GLY A 147 -7.29 13.14 1.56
C GLY A 147 -8.41 12.85 2.55
N GLU A 148 -9.61 12.66 2.02
CA GLU A 148 -10.78 12.27 2.80
C GLU A 148 -10.70 10.79 3.22
N PRO A 149 -11.41 10.37 4.29
CA PRO A 149 -11.47 8.96 4.66
C PRO A 149 -11.95 8.09 3.49
N LEU A 150 -11.28 6.94 3.26
CA LEU A 150 -11.66 6.01 2.19
C LEU A 150 -13.06 5.43 2.41
N PHE A 151 -13.41 5.23 3.67
CA PHE A 151 -14.68 4.66 4.09
C PHE A 151 -15.29 5.59 5.13
N PRO A 152 -15.95 6.69 4.71
CA PRO A 152 -16.54 7.62 5.66
C PRO A 152 -17.65 6.94 6.46
N ARG A 153 -17.72 7.23 7.76
CA ARG A 153 -18.81 6.73 8.59
C ARG A 153 -20.12 7.32 8.09
N ARG A 154 -21.11 6.46 7.88
CA ARG A 154 -22.48 6.96 7.61
C ARG A 154 -22.94 7.77 8.80
N GLN A 155 -23.31 9.00 8.55
CA GLN A 155 -24.04 9.79 9.53
C GLN A 155 -25.48 9.24 9.58
N VAL A 156 -25.88 8.87 10.76
CA VAL A 156 -27.26 8.42 11.00
C VAL A 156 -28.11 9.61 11.38
#